data_071297b20ab77a6b132acfc1d611b0d6
#
_entry.id   071297b20ab77a6b132acfc1d611b0d6
#
_cell.length_a   1.000
_cell.length_b   1.000
_cell.length_c   1.000
_cell.angle_alpha   90.00
_cell.angle_beta   90.00
_cell.angle_gamma   90.00
#
_symmetry.space_group_name_H-M   'P 1'
#
loop_
_entity.id
_entity.type
_entity.pdbx_description
1 polymer ?
#
loop_
_entity_poly.entity_id
_entity_poly.type
_entity_poly.pdbx_seq_one_letter_code
_entity_poly.pdbx_strand_id
1 'polypeptide(L)'
;MKQPLSYIHPEAKVAKNVVIEPFTTIDKNVEIGEGTWIGSNVTIMEGSRIGKNCSIFPGAVIAAVPQDLKFKGEDTLAVIGNNTTIRECVTIN
;
A
#
# COMPACT_ATOMS: atom_id res chain seq x y z
N MET A 1 13.63 -3.87 3.88
CA MET A 1 14.35 -4.34 2.70
C MET A 1 13.37 -4.74 1.61
N LYS A 2 13.63 -4.34 0.39
CA LYS A 2 12.79 -4.67 -0.75
C LYS A 2 13.28 -5.96 -1.39
N GLN A 3 12.36 -6.86 -1.69
CA GLN A 3 12.71 -8.12 -2.31
C GLN A 3 12.75 -7.98 -3.83
N PRO A 4 13.70 -8.64 -4.52
CA PRO A 4 13.79 -8.52 -5.98
C PRO A 4 12.55 -9.02 -6.72
N LEU A 5 11.75 -9.88 -6.10
CA LEU A 5 10.54 -10.40 -6.74
C LEU A 5 9.31 -9.52 -6.53
N SER A 6 9.45 -8.40 -5.84
CA SER A 6 8.37 -7.45 -5.69
C SER A 6 8.41 -6.43 -6.81
N TYR A 7 7.25 -5.94 -7.21
CA TYR A 7 7.17 -4.83 -8.14
C TYR A 7 6.82 -3.55 -7.41
N ILE A 8 7.68 -2.55 -7.52
CA ILE A 8 7.45 -1.25 -6.92
C ILE A 8 7.55 -0.21 -8.04
N HIS A 9 6.43 0.48 -8.28
CA HIS A 9 6.43 1.49 -9.33
C HIS A 9 7.46 2.59 -9.00
N PRO A 10 8.20 3.07 -10.00
CA PRO A 10 9.22 4.10 -9.75
C PRO A 10 8.70 5.37 -9.11
N GLU A 11 7.43 5.68 -9.30
CA GLU A 11 6.83 6.88 -8.72
C GLU A 11 6.22 6.64 -7.34
N ALA A 12 6.32 5.44 -6.80
CA ALA A 12 5.90 5.19 -5.43
C ALA A 12 6.95 5.76 -4.48
N LYS A 13 6.48 6.33 -3.37
CA LYS A 13 7.37 6.90 -2.35
C LYS A 13 7.43 5.97 -1.17
N VAL A 14 8.53 5.27 -1.03
CA VAL A 14 8.74 4.30 0.03
C VAL A 14 9.81 4.85 0.97
N ALA A 15 9.44 5.06 2.22
CA ALA A 15 10.36 5.61 3.21
C ALA A 15 11.43 4.57 3.59
N LYS A 16 12.38 4.99 4.39
CA LYS A 16 13.45 4.08 4.83
C LYS A 16 12.91 3.07 5.85
N ASN A 17 13.62 1.97 5.98
CA ASN A 17 13.27 0.90 6.91
C ASN A 17 11.92 0.26 6.63
N VAL A 18 11.43 0.36 5.40
CA VAL A 18 10.25 -0.37 4.96
C VAL A 18 10.69 -1.72 4.43
N VAL A 19 10.02 -2.77 4.88
CA VAL A 19 10.28 -4.13 4.42
C VAL A 19 9.12 -4.53 3.51
N ILE A 20 9.44 -4.96 2.30
CA ILE A 20 8.45 -5.40 1.33
C ILE A 20 8.81 -6.82 0.93
N GLU A 21 7.94 -7.77 1.25
CA GLU A 21 8.18 -9.18 0.99
C GLU A 21 7.92 -9.51 -0.49
N PRO A 22 8.35 -10.71 -0.95
CA PRO A 22 8.22 -11.07 -2.36
C PRO A 22 6.78 -11.08 -2.87
N PHE A 23 6.61 -10.86 -4.17
CA PHE A 23 5.33 -10.95 -4.89
C PHE A 23 4.32 -9.88 -4.48
N THR A 24 4.80 -8.79 -3.90
CA THR A 24 3.96 -7.64 -3.56
C THR A 24 4.04 -6.64 -4.70
N THR A 25 2.91 -6.02 -5.01
CA THR A 25 2.82 -5.02 -6.07
C THR A 25 2.44 -3.67 -5.48
N ILE A 26 3.25 -2.66 -5.77
CA ILE A 26 3.01 -1.29 -5.30
C ILE A 26 2.91 -0.38 -6.51
N ASP A 27 1.75 0.23 -6.68
CA ASP A 27 1.44 1.04 -7.84
C ASP A 27 2.00 2.46 -7.69
N LYS A 28 1.86 3.25 -8.72
CA LYS A 28 2.26 4.65 -8.69
C LYS A 28 1.40 5.42 -7.69
N ASN A 29 1.88 6.60 -7.30
CA ASN A 29 1.14 7.48 -6.40
C ASN A 29 0.78 6.79 -5.07
N VAL A 30 1.69 5.93 -4.59
CA VAL A 30 1.57 5.28 -3.29
C VAL A 30 2.64 5.86 -2.38
N GLU A 31 2.30 6.12 -1.12
CA GLU A 31 3.28 6.55 -0.13
C GLU A 31 3.24 5.62 1.06
N ILE A 32 4.41 5.15 1.49
CA ILE A 32 4.54 4.22 2.60
C ILE A 32 5.49 4.82 3.62
N GLY A 33 5.01 4.95 4.84
CA GLY A 33 5.77 5.55 5.92
C GLY A 33 6.84 4.63 6.48
N GLU A 34 7.76 5.23 7.22
CA GLU A 34 8.94 4.59 7.76
C GLU A 34 8.60 3.41 8.68
N GLY A 35 9.37 2.34 8.58
CA GLY A 35 9.24 1.20 9.48
C GLY A 35 8.08 0.26 9.19
N THR A 36 7.34 0.49 8.13
CA THR A 36 6.20 -0.36 7.77
C THR A 36 6.67 -1.69 7.18
N TRP A 37 6.01 -2.77 7.57
CA TRP A 37 6.25 -4.10 7.02
C TRP A 37 5.09 -4.52 6.13
N ILE A 38 5.40 -4.95 4.92
CA ILE A 38 4.41 -5.39 3.96
C ILE A 38 4.69 -6.83 3.58
N GLY A 39 3.74 -7.71 3.90
CA GLY A 39 3.88 -9.13 3.63
C GLY A 39 3.83 -9.47 2.17
N SER A 40 3.98 -10.76 1.86
CA SER A 40 3.97 -11.22 0.47
C SER A 40 2.56 -11.18 -0.12
N ASN A 41 2.49 -11.10 -1.44
CA ASN A 41 1.22 -11.15 -2.17
C ASN A 41 0.26 -10.04 -1.74
N VAL A 42 0.78 -8.90 -1.36
CA VAL A 42 -0.02 -7.72 -1.05
C VAL A 42 -0.10 -6.86 -2.30
N THR A 43 -1.28 -6.31 -2.56
CA THR A 43 -1.48 -5.39 -3.67
C THR A 43 -1.82 -4.03 -3.11
N ILE A 44 -0.99 -3.04 -3.39
CA ILE A 44 -1.23 -1.67 -2.96
C ILE A 44 -1.44 -0.83 -4.20
N MET A 45 -2.67 -0.39 -4.38
CA MET A 45 -3.09 0.27 -5.59
C MET A 45 -2.89 1.77 -5.51
N GLU A 46 -2.95 2.40 -6.65
CA GLU A 46 -2.73 3.83 -6.80
C GLU A 46 -3.58 4.63 -5.82
N GLY A 47 -2.98 5.66 -5.22
CA GLY A 47 -3.69 6.54 -4.29
C GLY A 47 -3.65 6.10 -2.84
N SER A 48 -2.90 5.04 -2.51
CA SER A 48 -2.82 4.58 -1.13
C SER A 48 -1.78 5.37 -0.35
N ARG A 49 -2.11 5.67 0.90
CA ARG A 49 -1.22 6.38 1.83
C ARG A 49 -1.11 5.56 3.09
N ILE A 50 0.03 4.95 3.31
CA ILE A 50 0.25 4.06 4.44
C ILE A 50 1.19 4.76 5.42
N GLY A 51 0.77 4.83 6.68
CA GLY A 51 1.52 5.52 7.71
C GLY A 51 2.77 4.77 8.15
N LYS A 52 3.32 5.19 9.27
CA LYS A 52 4.55 4.63 9.84
C LYS A 52 4.23 3.40 10.69
N ASN A 53 5.17 2.47 10.72
CA ASN A 53 5.12 1.31 11.62
C ASN A 53 3.84 0.48 11.49
N CYS A 54 3.33 0.39 10.26
CA CYS A 54 2.18 -0.45 9.96
C CYS A 54 2.63 -1.88 9.65
N SER A 55 1.72 -2.83 9.80
CA SER A 55 1.97 -4.21 9.42
C SER A 55 0.84 -4.65 8.50
N ILE A 56 1.17 -5.01 7.28
CA ILE A 56 0.19 -5.42 6.29
C ILE A 56 0.45 -6.88 5.96
N PHE A 57 -0.47 -7.74 6.34
CA PHE A 57 -0.29 -9.18 6.26
C PHE A 57 -0.56 -9.70 4.86
N PRO A 58 -0.02 -10.90 4.52
CA PRO A 58 -0.10 -11.42 3.16
C PRO A 58 -1.53 -11.52 2.63
N GLY A 59 -1.67 -11.23 1.35
CA GLY A 59 -2.95 -11.35 0.66
C GLY A 59 -3.88 -10.15 0.80
N ALA A 60 -3.48 -9.11 1.54
CA ALA A 60 -4.31 -7.92 1.66
C ALA A 60 -4.29 -7.12 0.37
N VAL A 61 -5.39 -6.41 0.12
CA VAL A 61 -5.51 -5.50 -1.03
C VAL A 61 -5.89 -4.12 -0.49
N ILE A 62 -5.09 -3.12 -0.83
CA ILE A 62 -5.34 -1.76 -0.42
C ILE A 62 -5.60 -0.94 -1.67
N ALA A 63 -6.81 -0.39 -1.76
CA ALA A 63 -7.24 0.28 -2.97
C ALA A 63 -8.02 1.55 -2.63
N ALA A 64 -7.74 2.61 -3.38
CA ALA A 64 -8.52 3.84 -3.32
C ALA A 64 -9.46 3.83 -4.52
N VAL A 65 -10.68 3.34 -4.31
CA VAL A 65 -11.65 3.19 -5.40
C VAL A 65 -12.73 4.26 -5.25
N PRO A 66 -12.96 5.08 -6.27
CA PRO A 66 -14.06 6.04 -6.23
C PRO A 66 -15.39 5.30 -6.14
N GLN A 67 -16.24 5.73 -5.22
CA GLN A 67 -17.55 5.10 -5.06
C GLN A 67 -18.64 5.83 -5.80
N ASP A 68 -18.35 6.97 -6.35
CA ASP A 68 -19.30 7.80 -7.06
C ASP A 68 -18.92 7.86 -8.54
N LEU A 69 -19.82 7.43 -9.39
CA LEU A 69 -19.58 7.48 -10.82
C LEU A 69 -19.46 8.91 -11.37
N LYS A 70 -19.86 9.88 -10.56
CA LYS A 70 -19.70 11.29 -10.92
C LYS A 70 -18.35 11.84 -10.49
N PHE A 71 -17.46 11.01 -10.02
CA PHE A 71 -16.12 11.41 -9.65
C PHE A 71 -15.44 12.07 -10.83
N LYS A 72 -14.88 13.25 -10.60
CA LYS A 72 -14.39 14.09 -11.72
C LYS A 72 -12.88 14.28 -11.68
N GLY A 73 -12.15 13.23 -11.44
CA GLY A 73 -10.71 13.31 -11.53
C GLY A 73 -9.99 13.81 -10.29
N GLU A 74 -10.71 14.03 -9.20
CA GLU A 74 -10.03 14.28 -7.94
C GLU A 74 -9.35 13.00 -7.48
N ASP A 75 -8.20 13.14 -6.86
CA ASP A 75 -7.48 11.97 -6.36
C ASP A 75 -8.25 11.36 -5.20
N THR A 76 -8.55 10.09 -5.30
CA THR A 76 -9.13 9.32 -4.21
C THR A 76 -8.00 8.66 -3.45
N LEU A 77 -7.98 8.82 -2.14
CA LEU A 77 -6.91 8.28 -1.30
C LEU A 77 -7.46 7.23 -0.34
N ALA A 78 -6.74 6.12 -0.22
CA ALA A 78 -6.95 5.17 0.85
C ALA A 78 -5.90 5.46 1.91
N VAL A 79 -6.31 5.99 3.05
CA VAL A 79 -5.38 6.44 4.09
C VAL A 79 -5.40 5.45 5.24
N ILE A 80 -4.23 4.93 5.58
CA ILE A 80 -4.04 4.04 6.71
C ILE A 80 -3.14 4.74 7.71
N GLY A 81 -3.66 4.94 8.91
CA GLY A 81 -2.94 5.66 9.94
C GLY A 81 -1.74 4.91 10.47
N ASN A 82 -0.91 5.59 11.25
CA ASN A 82 0.29 4.99 11.82
C ASN A 82 -0.07 3.84 12.76
N ASN A 83 0.83 2.87 12.86
CA ASN A 83 0.73 1.75 13.79
C ASN A 83 -0.51 0.88 13.57
N THR A 84 -0.96 0.80 12.33
CA THR A 84 -2.14 0.01 11.98
C THR A 84 -1.72 -1.38 11.51
N THR A 85 -2.48 -2.40 11.90
CA THR A 85 -2.27 -3.76 11.43
C THR A 85 -3.43 -4.14 10.51
N ILE A 86 -3.09 -4.53 9.28
CA ILE A 86 -4.05 -5.03 8.30
C ILE A 86 -3.82 -6.53 8.19
N ARG A 87 -4.83 -7.31 8.53
CA ARG A 87 -4.70 -8.76 8.56
C ARG A 87 -4.82 -9.37 7.16
N GLU A 88 -4.59 -10.68 7.10
CA GLU A 88 -4.57 -11.42 5.83
C GLU A 88 -5.90 -11.33 5.10
N CYS A 89 -5.82 -11.21 3.78
CA CYS A 89 -6.97 -11.26 2.88
C CYS A 89 -8.02 -10.19 3.16
N VAL A 90 -7.61 -9.07 3.74
CA VAL A 90 -8.51 -7.93 3.96
C VAL A 90 -8.43 -7.02 2.75
N THR A 91 -9.58 -6.51 2.33
CA THR A 91 -9.66 -5.51 1.26
C THR A 91 -10.05 -4.16 1.88
N ILE A 92 -9.22 -3.16 1.62
CA ILE A 92 -9.47 -1.80 2.10
C ILE A 92 -9.77 -0.92 0.88
N ASN A 93 -10.91 -0.29 0.93
CA ASN A 93 -11.34 0.63 -0.13
C ASN A 93 -11.32 2.07 0.36
#